data_37583d10397c525bb537bbce961af8e6
#
_entry.id   37583d10397c525bb537bbce961af8e6
#
_cell.length_a   1.000
_cell.length_b   1.000
_cell.length_c   1.000
_cell.angle_alpha   90.00
_cell.angle_beta   90.00
_cell.angle_gamma   90.00
#
_symmetry.space_group_name_H-M   'P 1'
#
loop_
_entity.id
_entity.type
_entity.pdbx_description
1 polymer ?
#
loop_
_entity_poly.entity_id
_entity_poly.type
_entity_poly.pdbx_seq_one_letter_code
_entity_poly.pdbx_strand_id
1 'polypeptide(L)'
;MKSVRNVTLAFAAAWLLAGCTALRLAYDNADTYLLFRAKSYLDLDAKGSDELDERIDEFFAWHRRTALPQYARISEDAAKRLAKGLSREDLVWGYDSLVAHARQSLRFAAERVAPLLDRLTPQQVAHMEKRFAEDNRKFAREYLRGSEAERRKRRARRLEERLEDWVGNLSSVQAEKVRQFSERTPLYDDLRAKDRQRMQAEFVDMIRKREAQKRLPDWIANWERGRDPAHLAASERFHQEYLTLILELDKTFAPEQRNRAVANLRRYAEDFRVLARRARAEPPGK
;
A
#
# COMPACT_ATOMS: atom_id res chain seq x y z
N MET A 1 18.14 -34.96 28.86
CA MET A 1 18.47 -33.53 28.67
C MET A 1 18.76 -33.07 27.21
N LYS A 2 19.12 -33.96 26.27
CA LYS A 2 19.37 -33.59 24.86
C LYS A 2 18.07 -33.34 24.04
N SER A 3 16.96 -33.98 24.40
CA SER A 3 15.68 -33.86 23.66
C SER A 3 14.99 -32.48 23.81
N VAL A 4 15.00 -31.89 25.00
CA VAL A 4 14.35 -30.58 25.26
C VAL A 4 15.08 -29.44 24.58
N ARG A 5 16.42 -29.52 24.47
CA ARG A 5 17.23 -28.51 23.79
C ARG A 5 16.99 -28.46 22.28
N ASN A 6 16.70 -29.61 21.66
CA ASN A 6 16.41 -29.69 20.23
C ASN A 6 14.99 -29.19 19.88
N VAL A 7 14.03 -29.37 20.80
CA VAL A 7 12.66 -28.83 20.63
C VAL A 7 12.64 -27.29 20.75
N THR A 8 13.40 -26.74 21.72
CA THR A 8 13.51 -25.28 21.88
C THR A 8 14.24 -24.60 20.70
N LEU A 9 15.27 -25.23 20.14
CA LEU A 9 15.95 -24.77 18.94
C LEU A 9 15.06 -24.85 17.68
N ALA A 10 14.24 -25.90 17.55
CA ALA A 10 13.29 -26.03 16.45
C ALA A 10 12.16 -24.99 16.55
N PHE A 11 11.67 -24.68 17.76
CA PHE A 11 10.68 -23.61 17.97
C PHE A 11 11.28 -22.21 17.70
N ALA A 12 12.51 -21.95 18.16
CA ALA A 12 13.18 -20.67 17.86
C ALA A 12 13.47 -20.49 16.37
N ALA A 13 13.86 -21.57 15.66
CA ALA A 13 14.03 -21.56 14.21
C ALA A 13 12.70 -21.36 13.45
N ALA A 14 11.60 -21.95 13.94
CA ALA A 14 10.27 -21.75 13.37
C ALA A 14 9.77 -20.31 13.54
N TRP A 15 10.07 -19.65 14.66
CA TRP A 15 9.74 -18.22 14.88
C TRP A 15 10.58 -17.28 14.02
N LEU A 16 11.83 -17.59 13.72
CA LEU A 16 12.69 -16.85 12.80
C LEU A 16 12.25 -16.99 11.32
N LEU A 17 11.63 -18.11 10.96
CA LEU A 17 11.07 -18.37 9.63
C LEU A 17 9.69 -17.73 9.43
N ALA A 18 8.90 -17.53 10.49
CA ALA A 18 7.55 -16.97 10.41
C ALA A 18 7.52 -15.51 9.92
N GLY A 19 8.54 -14.70 10.25
CA GLY A 19 8.61 -13.30 9.82
C GLY A 19 8.94 -13.10 8.33
N CYS A 20 9.70 -14.00 7.72
CA CYS A 20 10.06 -13.97 6.28
C CYS A 20 8.94 -14.50 5.38
N THR A 21 7.98 -15.23 5.93
CA THR A 21 6.95 -15.93 5.18
C THR A 21 5.72 -15.06 4.89
N ALA A 22 5.41 -14.08 5.72
CA ALA A 22 4.15 -13.32 5.60
C ALA A 22 4.09 -12.44 4.33
N LEU A 23 5.14 -11.65 4.04
CA LEU A 23 5.17 -10.86 2.81
C LEU A 23 5.23 -11.74 1.56
N ARG A 24 6.08 -12.77 1.58
CA ARG A 24 6.20 -13.70 0.45
C ARG A 24 4.89 -14.45 0.22
N LEU A 25 4.28 -14.97 1.27
CA LEU A 25 2.98 -15.65 1.18
C LEU A 25 1.89 -14.72 0.67
N ALA A 26 1.83 -13.48 1.16
CA ALA A 26 0.88 -12.49 0.69
C ALA A 26 1.11 -12.13 -0.79
N TYR A 27 2.37 -12.00 -1.21
CA TYR A 27 2.71 -11.70 -2.59
C TYR A 27 2.45 -12.88 -3.54
N ASP A 28 2.75 -14.11 -3.09
CA ASP A 28 2.53 -15.34 -3.87
C ASP A 28 1.01 -15.66 -4.08
N ASN A 29 0.13 -15.00 -3.32
CA ASN A 29 -1.34 -15.11 -3.48
C ASN A 29 -1.97 -13.78 -3.96
N ALA A 30 -1.16 -12.78 -4.29
CA ALA A 30 -1.68 -11.45 -4.62
C ALA A 30 -2.37 -11.42 -5.99
N ASP A 31 -1.93 -12.20 -6.95
CA ASP A 31 -2.56 -12.42 -8.25
C ASP A 31 -3.98 -12.97 -8.10
N THR A 32 -4.13 -14.09 -7.41
CA THR A 32 -5.43 -14.72 -7.10
C THR A 32 -6.36 -13.74 -6.36
N TYR A 33 -5.82 -13.01 -5.36
CA TYR A 33 -6.61 -12.02 -4.64
C TYR A 33 -7.05 -10.85 -5.54
N LEU A 34 -6.16 -10.33 -6.40
CA LEU A 34 -6.49 -9.27 -7.33
C LEU A 34 -7.52 -9.72 -8.37
N LEU A 35 -7.37 -10.92 -8.91
CA LEU A 35 -8.34 -11.51 -9.82
C LEU A 35 -9.73 -11.62 -9.18
N PHE A 36 -9.80 -12.19 -7.96
CA PHE A 36 -11.05 -12.28 -7.20
C PHE A 36 -11.69 -10.90 -6.97
N ARG A 37 -10.87 -9.91 -6.55
CA ARG A 37 -11.35 -8.55 -6.33
C ARG A 37 -11.84 -7.90 -7.61
N ALA A 38 -11.09 -7.98 -8.69
CA ALA A 38 -11.47 -7.38 -9.97
C ALA A 38 -12.75 -8.02 -10.53
N LYS A 39 -12.88 -9.36 -10.51
CA LYS A 39 -14.12 -10.07 -10.89
C LYS A 39 -15.33 -9.59 -10.07
N SER A 40 -15.16 -9.33 -8.78
CA SER A 40 -16.24 -8.83 -7.92
C SER A 40 -16.74 -7.43 -8.29
N TYR A 41 -15.98 -6.67 -9.07
CA TYR A 41 -16.40 -5.35 -9.58
C TYR A 41 -16.89 -5.38 -11.01
N LEU A 42 -16.30 -6.24 -11.85
CA LEU A 42 -16.47 -6.17 -13.29
C LEU A 42 -17.56 -7.11 -13.82
N ASP A 43 -18.01 -8.08 -13.01
CA ASP A 43 -19.03 -9.06 -13.39
C ASP A 43 -18.76 -9.68 -14.78
N LEU A 44 -17.53 -10.19 -14.96
CA LEU A 44 -17.06 -10.73 -16.23
C LEU A 44 -17.61 -12.13 -16.48
N ASP A 45 -17.89 -12.43 -17.75
CA ASP A 45 -18.09 -13.79 -18.21
C ASP A 45 -16.78 -14.62 -18.17
N ALA A 46 -16.84 -15.89 -18.55
CA ALA A 46 -15.68 -16.79 -18.53
C ALA A 46 -14.53 -16.21 -19.38
N LYS A 47 -14.79 -15.78 -20.62
CA LYS A 47 -13.79 -15.24 -21.53
C LYS A 47 -13.13 -13.96 -20.99
N GLY A 48 -13.93 -13.03 -20.48
CA GLY A 48 -13.41 -11.80 -19.88
C GLY A 48 -12.62 -12.08 -18.60
N SER A 49 -13.00 -13.12 -17.85
CA SER A 49 -12.27 -13.58 -16.67
C SER A 49 -10.91 -14.17 -17.02
N ASP A 50 -10.83 -14.98 -18.07
CA ASP A 50 -9.58 -15.59 -18.53
C ASP A 50 -8.63 -14.50 -19.07
N GLU A 51 -9.15 -13.54 -19.85
CA GLU A 51 -8.37 -12.41 -20.33
C GLU A 51 -7.83 -11.54 -19.16
N LEU A 52 -8.65 -11.28 -18.15
CA LEU A 52 -8.21 -10.54 -16.98
C LEU A 52 -7.09 -11.26 -16.23
N ASP A 53 -7.17 -12.58 -16.10
CA ASP A 53 -6.17 -13.42 -15.47
C ASP A 53 -4.83 -13.31 -16.21
N GLU A 54 -4.83 -13.42 -17.53
CA GLU A 54 -3.65 -13.20 -18.37
C GLU A 54 -3.02 -11.82 -18.14
N ARG A 55 -3.83 -10.74 -18.02
CA ARG A 55 -3.32 -9.39 -17.78
C ARG A 55 -2.72 -9.23 -16.37
N ILE A 56 -3.29 -9.92 -15.39
CA ILE A 56 -2.74 -9.96 -14.03
C ILE A 56 -1.41 -10.71 -14.02
N ASP A 57 -1.31 -11.83 -14.71
CA ASP A 57 -0.07 -12.58 -14.85
C ASP A 57 1.04 -11.76 -15.54
N GLU A 58 0.73 -11.07 -16.64
CA GLU A 58 1.64 -10.13 -17.30
C GLU A 58 2.13 -9.04 -16.34
N PHE A 59 1.22 -8.48 -15.53
CA PHE A 59 1.56 -7.49 -14.53
C PHE A 59 2.52 -8.06 -13.48
N PHE A 60 2.22 -9.22 -12.90
CA PHE A 60 3.08 -9.80 -11.86
C PHE A 60 4.43 -10.25 -12.43
N ALA A 61 4.47 -10.77 -13.65
CA ALA A 61 5.73 -11.10 -14.32
C ALA A 61 6.61 -9.86 -14.51
N TRP A 62 6.04 -8.74 -14.96
CA TRP A 62 6.75 -7.46 -15.07
C TRP A 62 7.14 -6.91 -13.69
N HIS A 63 6.23 -6.93 -12.72
CA HIS A 63 6.45 -6.39 -11.38
C HIS A 63 7.59 -7.11 -10.66
N ARG A 64 7.65 -8.44 -10.76
CA ARG A 64 8.75 -9.25 -10.23
C ARG A 64 10.10 -8.90 -10.87
N ARG A 65 10.13 -8.68 -12.18
CA ARG A 65 11.37 -8.38 -12.91
C ARG A 65 11.84 -6.94 -12.75
N THR A 66 10.92 -5.99 -12.68
CA THR A 66 11.21 -4.55 -12.78
C THR A 66 11.03 -3.83 -11.46
N ALA A 67 9.89 -3.99 -10.78
CA ALA A 67 9.55 -3.22 -9.59
C ALA A 67 10.22 -3.79 -8.32
N LEU A 68 10.15 -5.10 -8.07
CA LEU A 68 10.69 -5.70 -6.85
C LEU A 68 12.18 -5.47 -6.64
N PRO A 69 13.07 -5.50 -7.67
CA PRO A 69 14.47 -5.12 -7.49
C PRO A 69 14.67 -3.68 -7.03
N GLN A 70 13.79 -2.77 -7.44
CA GLN A 70 13.83 -1.37 -7.00
C GLN A 70 13.37 -1.25 -5.53
N TYR A 71 12.27 -1.90 -5.16
CA TYR A 71 11.82 -1.93 -3.77
C TYR A 71 12.86 -2.53 -2.83
N ALA A 72 13.60 -3.57 -3.27
CA ALA A 72 14.71 -4.12 -2.51
C ALA A 72 15.82 -3.09 -2.26
N ARG A 73 16.19 -2.31 -3.29
CA ARG A 73 17.20 -1.24 -3.16
C ARG A 73 16.74 -0.12 -2.23
N ILE A 74 15.51 0.37 -2.44
CA ILE A 74 14.94 1.43 -1.58
C ILE A 74 14.91 0.98 -0.12
N SER A 75 14.48 -0.26 0.16
CA SER A 75 14.43 -0.79 1.52
C SER A 75 15.81 -0.91 2.16
N GLU A 76 16.81 -1.37 1.40
CA GLU A 76 18.21 -1.45 1.88
C GLU A 76 18.80 -0.07 2.17
N ASP A 77 18.57 0.91 1.28
CA ASP A 77 19.08 2.27 1.46
C ASP A 77 18.32 3.00 2.59
N ALA A 78 17.03 2.77 2.75
CA ALA A 78 16.28 3.24 3.91
C ALA A 78 16.82 2.66 5.22
N ALA A 79 17.20 1.37 5.25
CA ALA A 79 17.83 0.74 6.42
C ALA A 79 19.16 1.40 6.80
N LYS A 80 19.99 1.71 5.80
CA LYS A 80 21.29 2.39 6.03
C LYS A 80 21.10 3.81 6.59
N ARG A 81 20.09 4.54 6.09
CA ARG A 81 19.74 5.90 6.56
C ARG A 81 19.20 5.86 7.98
N LEU A 82 18.22 5.00 8.24
CA LEU A 82 17.62 4.84 9.56
C LEU A 82 18.66 4.43 10.63
N ALA A 83 19.64 3.61 10.28
CA ALA A 83 20.70 3.19 11.21
C ALA A 83 21.53 4.37 11.74
N LYS A 84 21.62 5.47 10.99
CA LYS A 84 22.40 6.68 11.36
C LYS A 84 21.54 7.78 11.99
N GLY A 85 20.22 7.57 12.08
CA GLY A 85 19.24 8.61 12.37
C GLY A 85 18.74 9.28 11.10
N LEU A 86 17.44 9.60 11.06
CA LEU A 86 16.77 10.13 9.89
C LEU A 86 16.87 11.65 9.79
N SER A 87 17.12 12.14 8.60
CA SER A 87 16.90 13.53 8.22
C SER A 87 15.54 13.70 7.53
N ARG A 88 15.12 14.96 7.34
CA ARG A 88 13.91 15.28 6.57
C ARG A 88 14.05 14.84 5.09
N GLU A 89 15.24 15.06 4.55
CA GLU A 89 15.59 14.68 3.18
C GLU A 89 15.52 13.17 2.98
N ASP A 90 15.89 12.37 3.98
CA ASP A 90 15.76 10.91 3.94
C ASP A 90 14.30 10.46 3.86
N LEU A 91 13.42 11.12 4.61
CA LEU A 91 11.99 10.82 4.59
C LEU A 91 11.33 11.24 3.27
N VAL A 92 11.67 12.43 2.76
CA VAL A 92 11.20 12.92 1.45
C VAL A 92 11.68 11.99 0.34
N TRP A 93 12.97 11.64 0.33
CA TRP A 93 13.52 10.68 -0.63
C TRP A 93 12.79 9.34 -0.60
N GLY A 94 12.53 8.79 0.58
CA GLY A 94 11.83 7.52 0.74
C GLY A 94 10.40 7.59 0.19
N TYR A 95 9.67 8.65 0.52
CA TYR A 95 8.31 8.89 0.03
C TYR A 95 8.28 9.03 -1.49
N ASP A 96 9.10 9.92 -2.05
CA ASP A 96 9.14 10.19 -3.48
C ASP A 96 9.54 8.95 -4.29
N SER A 97 10.51 8.19 -3.79
CA SER A 97 10.92 6.93 -4.41
C SER A 97 9.78 5.92 -4.47
N LEU A 98 9.04 5.74 -3.36
CA LEU A 98 7.90 4.82 -3.33
C LEU A 98 6.77 5.29 -4.24
N VAL A 99 6.43 6.58 -4.23
CA VAL A 99 5.38 7.15 -5.09
C VAL A 99 5.74 7.02 -6.57
N ALA A 100 7.00 7.29 -6.95
CA ALA A 100 7.44 7.16 -8.34
C ALA A 100 7.28 5.72 -8.86
N HIS A 101 7.71 4.72 -8.07
CA HIS A 101 7.56 3.31 -8.45
C HIS A 101 6.11 2.82 -8.41
N ALA A 102 5.29 3.33 -7.48
CA ALA A 102 3.86 3.05 -7.46
C ALA A 102 3.18 3.58 -8.74
N ARG A 103 3.48 4.81 -9.14
CA ARG A 103 2.96 5.40 -10.40
C ARG A 103 3.34 4.58 -11.62
N GLN A 104 4.59 4.13 -11.70
CA GLN A 104 5.06 3.26 -12.78
C GLN A 104 4.27 1.93 -12.81
N SER A 105 4.09 1.29 -11.67
CA SER A 105 3.34 0.04 -11.54
C SER A 105 1.87 0.19 -11.91
N LEU A 106 1.23 1.27 -11.44
CA LEU A 106 -0.17 1.58 -11.77
C LEU A 106 -0.34 1.89 -13.26
N ARG A 107 0.60 2.63 -13.85
CA ARG A 107 0.55 2.92 -15.29
C ARG A 107 0.66 1.65 -16.12
N PHE A 108 1.61 0.78 -15.78
CA PHE A 108 1.76 -0.52 -16.47
C PHE A 108 0.49 -1.37 -16.37
N ALA A 109 -0.10 -1.49 -15.16
CA ALA A 109 -1.35 -2.21 -14.96
C ALA A 109 -2.51 -1.61 -15.78
N ALA A 110 -2.61 -0.27 -15.79
CA ALA A 110 -3.63 0.45 -16.54
C ALA A 110 -3.55 0.18 -18.05
N GLU A 111 -2.34 0.22 -18.62
CA GLU A 111 -2.11 -0.09 -20.05
C GLU A 111 -2.57 -1.50 -20.43
N ARG A 112 -2.46 -2.47 -19.51
CA ARG A 112 -2.85 -3.86 -19.75
C ARG A 112 -4.35 -4.10 -19.59
N VAL A 113 -5.00 -3.45 -18.62
CA VAL A 113 -6.42 -3.68 -18.34
C VAL A 113 -7.35 -2.79 -19.16
N ALA A 114 -6.89 -1.65 -19.66
CA ALA A 114 -7.72 -0.67 -20.34
C ALA A 114 -8.49 -1.22 -21.56
N PRO A 115 -7.91 -2.09 -22.44
CA PRO A 115 -8.67 -2.69 -23.54
C PRO A 115 -9.87 -3.51 -23.09
N LEU A 116 -9.76 -4.22 -21.97
CA LEU A 116 -10.86 -4.98 -21.39
C LEU A 116 -11.94 -4.04 -20.84
N LEU A 117 -11.53 -2.97 -20.16
CA LEU A 117 -12.45 -1.98 -19.60
C LEU A 117 -13.29 -1.26 -20.69
N ASP A 118 -12.70 -0.97 -21.85
CA ASP A 118 -13.41 -0.32 -22.97
C ASP A 118 -14.50 -1.22 -23.62
N ARG A 119 -14.50 -2.53 -23.30
CA ARG A 119 -15.49 -3.48 -23.80
C ARG A 119 -16.58 -3.83 -22.78
N LEU A 120 -16.53 -3.27 -21.58
CA LEU A 120 -17.55 -3.54 -20.57
C LEU A 120 -18.94 -3.13 -21.06
N THR A 121 -19.92 -3.97 -20.78
CA THR A 121 -21.33 -3.71 -21.09
C THR A 121 -21.93 -2.69 -20.11
N PRO A 122 -23.03 -2.02 -20.47
CA PRO A 122 -23.73 -1.13 -19.55
C PRO A 122 -24.14 -1.80 -18.22
N GLN A 123 -24.48 -3.10 -18.25
CA GLN A 123 -24.84 -3.88 -17.08
C GLN A 123 -23.64 -4.08 -16.16
N GLN A 124 -22.47 -4.39 -16.71
CA GLN A 124 -21.21 -4.52 -15.95
C GLN A 124 -20.78 -3.19 -15.34
N VAL A 125 -20.94 -2.08 -16.06
CA VAL A 125 -20.69 -0.75 -15.51
C VAL A 125 -21.64 -0.43 -14.36
N ALA A 126 -22.93 -0.73 -14.49
CA ALA A 126 -23.92 -0.53 -13.41
C ALA A 126 -23.60 -1.41 -12.18
N HIS A 127 -23.15 -2.66 -12.39
CA HIS A 127 -22.67 -3.52 -11.30
C HIS A 127 -21.48 -2.88 -10.56
N MET A 128 -20.50 -2.38 -11.29
CA MET A 128 -19.32 -1.72 -10.71
C MET A 128 -19.70 -0.48 -9.89
N GLU A 129 -20.62 0.35 -10.37
CA GLU A 129 -21.13 1.51 -9.62
C GLU A 129 -21.81 1.10 -8.30
N LYS A 130 -22.59 0.02 -8.31
CA LYS A 130 -23.18 -0.56 -7.09
C LYS A 130 -22.09 -0.97 -6.10
N ARG A 131 -21.02 -1.63 -6.56
CA ARG A 131 -19.88 -2.01 -5.73
C ARG A 131 -19.17 -0.81 -5.16
N PHE A 132 -18.95 0.24 -5.95
CA PHE A 132 -18.39 1.50 -5.46
C PHE A 132 -19.25 2.14 -4.36
N ALA A 133 -20.58 2.16 -4.53
CA ALA A 133 -21.49 2.67 -3.52
C ALA A 133 -21.42 1.86 -2.20
N GLU A 134 -21.30 0.53 -2.28
CA GLU A 134 -21.12 -0.34 -1.11
C GLU A 134 -19.81 -0.03 -0.37
N ASP A 135 -18.71 0.12 -1.09
CA ASP A 135 -17.42 0.45 -0.50
C ASP A 135 -17.39 1.88 0.07
N ASN A 136 -18.10 2.83 -0.54
CA ASN A 136 -18.25 4.17 0.01
C ASN A 136 -19.02 4.15 1.34
N ARG A 137 -20.05 3.32 1.46
CA ARG A 137 -20.75 3.10 2.74
C ARG A 137 -19.84 2.48 3.81
N LYS A 138 -18.97 1.50 3.42
CA LYS A 138 -17.97 0.95 4.35
C LYS A 138 -16.98 2.01 4.81
N PHE A 139 -16.44 2.79 3.86
CA PHE A 139 -15.52 3.87 4.18
C PHE A 139 -16.15 4.88 5.16
N ALA A 140 -17.40 5.30 4.91
CA ALA A 140 -18.09 6.23 5.79
C ALA A 140 -18.26 5.67 7.20
N ARG A 141 -18.64 4.40 7.35
CA ARG A 141 -18.76 3.74 8.67
C ARG A 141 -17.43 3.67 9.40
N GLU A 142 -16.33 3.43 8.71
CA GLU A 142 -15.01 3.25 9.31
C GLU A 142 -14.37 4.59 9.70
N TYR A 143 -14.45 5.59 8.83
CA TYR A 143 -13.67 6.82 8.96
C TYR A 143 -14.47 8.04 9.36
N LEU A 144 -15.76 8.12 9.00
CA LEU A 144 -16.57 9.33 9.21
C LEU A 144 -17.49 9.24 10.42
N ARG A 145 -17.67 8.05 11.01
CA ARG A 145 -18.57 7.85 12.15
C ARG A 145 -17.97 8.42 13.43
N GLY A 146 -18.84 9.01 14.25
CA GLY A 146 -18.54 9.52 15.58
C GLY A 146 -18.06 10.98 15.57
N SER A 147 -17.86 11.51 16.77
CA SER A 147 -17.35 12.86 16.98
C SER A 147 -15.92 13.03 16.46
N GLU A 148 -15.49 14.26 16.29
CA GLU A 148 -14.11 14.59 15.91
C GLU A 148 -13.11 14.01 16.91
N ALA A 149 -13.37 14.13 18.20
CA ALA A 149 -12.52 13.58 19.25
C ALA A 149 -12.36 12.05 19.14
N GLU A 150 -13.45 11.32 18.90
CA GLU A 150 -13.42 9.87 18.70
C GLU A 150 -12.64 9.49 17.42
N ARG A 151 -12.81 10.25 16.34
CA ARG A 151 -12.06 10.04 15.09
C ARG A 151 -10.57 10.25 15.30
N ARG A 152 -10.16 11.30 16.04
CA ARG A 152 -8.76 11.57 16.41
C ARG A 152 -8.18 10.45 17.28
N LYS A 153 -8.92 10.00 18.30
CA LYS A 153 -8.50 8.89 19.16
C LYS A 153 -8.31 7.59 18.37
N ARG A 154 -9.24 7.25 17.47
CA ARG A 154 -9.08 6.07 16.60
C ARG A 154 -7.88 6.19 15.65
N ARG A 155 -7.61 7.40 15.12
CA ARG A 155 -6.44 7.65 14.29
C ARG A 155 -5.14 7.46 15.06
N ALA A 156 -5.05 8.01 16.27
CA ALA A 156 -3.89 7.85 17.14
C ALA A 156 -3.61 6.38 17.42
N ARG A 157 -4.62 5.61 17.87
CA ARG A 157 -4.48 4.19 18.16
C ARG A 157 -3.99 3.39 16.95
N ARG A 158 -4.58 3.59 15.76
CA ARG A 158 -4.12 2.90 14.54
C ARG A 158 -2.69 3.25 14.16
N LEU A 159 -2.25 4.46 14.46
CA LEU A 159 -0.88 4.87 14.19
C LEU A 159 0.09 4.28 15.22
N GLU A 160 -0.27 4.23 16.50
CA GLU A 160 0.48 3.54 17.55
C GLU A 160 0.69 2.07 17.18
N GLU A 161 -0.38 1.33 16.87
CA GLU A 161 -0.32 -0.08 16.45
C GLU A 161 0.64 -0.29 15.26
N ARG A 162 0.57 0.57 14.23
CA ARG A 162 1.48 0.50 13.07
C ARG A 162 2.94 0.78 13.42
N LEU A 163 3.19 1.74 14.29
CA LEU A 163 4.55 2.04 14.73
C LEU A 163 5.13 0.90 15.56
N GLU A 164 4.31 0.28 16.42
CA GLU A 164 4.72 -0.87 17.23
C GLU A 164 5.07 -2.10 16.37
N ASP A 165 4.42 -2.31 15.24
CA ASP A 165 4.82 -3.33 14.27
C ASP A 165 6.26 -3.13 13.77
N TRP A 166 6.68 -1.87 13.65
CA TRP A 166 8.01 -1.51 13.13
C TRP A 166 9.10 -1.49 14.19
N VAL A 167 8.83 -0.85 15.32
CA VAL A 167 9.84 -0.56 16.35
C VAL A 167 9.65 -1.37 17.62
N GLY A 168 8.56 -2.09 17.80
CA GLY A 168 8.15 -2.69 19.06
C GLY A 168 7.40 -1.69 19.94
N ASN A 169 7.23 -2.04 21.22
CA ASN A 169 6.42 -1.25 22.16
C ASN A 169 6.88 0.22 22.19
N LEU A 170 5.93 1.14 22.11
CA LEU A 170 6.18 2.56 22.27
C LEU A 170 6.31 2.92 23.76
N SER A 171 7.24 3.81 24.08
CA SER A 171 7.27 4.45 25.41
C SER A 171 6.09 5.41 25.57
N SER A 172 5.78 5.79 26.81
CA SER A 172 4.72 6.77 27.09
C SER A 172 4.97 8.12 26.40
N VAL A 173 6.23 8.53 26.28
CA VAL A 173 6.64 9.74 25.56
C VAL A 173 6.37 9.63 24.07
N GLN A 174 6.69 8.49 23.47
CA GLN A 174 6.44 8.23 22.04
C GLN A 174 4.92 8.16 21.75
N ALA A 175 4.15 7.45 22.55
CA ALA A 175 2.69 7.40 22.44
C ALA A 175 2.04 8.77 22.59
N GLU A 176 2.55 9.62 23.51
CA GLU A 176 2.06 10.99 23.66
C GLU A 176 2.32 11.83 22.40
N LYS A 177 3.50 11.71 21.76
CA LYS A 177 3.78 12.38 20.46
C LYS A 177 2.78 11.98 19.37
N VAL A 178 2.39 10.70 19.32
CA VAL A 178 1.38 10.21 18.37
C VAL A 178 0.00 10.81 18.65
N ARG A 179 -0.40 10.92 19.94
CA ARG A 179 -1.67 11.55 20.31
C ARG A 179 -1.68 13.03 19.93
N GLN A 180 -0.64 13.79 20.28
CA GLN A 180 -0.48 15.21 19.93
C GLN A 180 -0.51 15.42 18.41
N PHE A 181 0.18 14.58 17.64
CA PHE A 181 0.06 14.60 16.18
C PHE A 181 -1.38 14.43 15.73
N SER A 182 -2.09 13.46 16.31
CA SER A 182 -3.48 13.22 15.93
C SER A 182 -4.41 14.39 16.31
N GLU A 183 -4.11 15.14 17.37
CA GLU A 183 -4.89 16.31 17.78
C GLU A 183 -4.64 17.53 16.87
N ARG A 184 -3.39 17.83 16.55
CA ARG A 184 -3.03 19.02 15.76
C ARG A 184 -3.24 18.89 14.26
N THR A 185 -3.28 17.66 13.71
CA THR A 185 -3.44 17.47 12.27
C THR A 185 -4.91 17.49 11.84
N PRO A 186 -5.21 18.00 10.64
CA PRO A 186 -6.59 18.04 10.16
C PRO A 186 -7.20 16.64 10.03
N LEU A 187 -8.49 16.51 10.34
CA LEU A 187 -9.29 15.39 9.89
C LEU A 187 -9.81 15.71 8.49
N TYR A 188 -9.30 15.04 7.48
CA TYR A 188 -9.70 15.28 6.09
C TYR A 188 -10.35 14.06 5.43
N ASP A 189 -10.85 13.12 6.26
CA ASP A 189 -11.51 11.92 5.75
C ASP A 189 -12.79 12.22 4.96
N ASP A 190 -13.49 13.32 5.28
CA ASP A 190 -14.63 13.80 4.50
C ASP A 190 -14.20 14.26 3.10
N LEU A 191 -13.08 14.96 2.99
CA LEU A 191 -12.48 15.35 1.70
C LEU A 191 -11.98 14.13 0.92
N ARG A 192 -11.39 13.14 1.62
CA ARG A 192 -11.00 11.86 1.02
C ARG A 192 -12.21 11.10 0.47
N ALA A 193 -13.34 11.11 1.19
CA ALA A 193 -14.58 10.49 0.72
C ALA A 193 -15.09 11.15 -0.56
N LYS A 194 -15.08 12.48 -0.63
CA LYS A 194 -15.47 13.25 -1.82
C LYS A 194 -14.53 12.97 -3.01
N ASP A 195 -13.20 13.01 -2.78
CA ASP A 195 -12.21 12.73 -3.83
C ASP A 195 -12.34 11.29 -4.36
N ARG A 196 -12.58 10.32 -3.47
CA ARG A 196 -12.86 8.93 -3.85
C ARG A 196 -14.07 8.84 -4.78
N GLN A 197 -15.16 9.52 -4.47
CA GLN A 197 -16.37 9.54 -5.31
C GLN A 197 -16.10 10.23 -6.66
N ARG A 198 -15.36 11.35 -6.68
CA ARG A 198 -14.92 12.02 -7.89
C ARG A 198 -14.13 11.07 -8.79
N MET A 199 -13.10 10.40 -8.24
CA MET A 199 -12.28 9.46 -9.00
C MET A 199 -13.11 8.28 -9.56
N GLN A 200 -14.06 7.76 -8.79
CA GLN A 200 -14.98 6.71 -9.24
C GLN A 200 -15.86 7.18 -10.38
N ALA A 201 -16.40 8.40 -10.30
CA ALA A 201 -17.22 8.97 -11.37
C ALA A 201 -16.41 9.22 -12.65
N GLU A 202 -15.19 9.75 -12.55
CA GLU A 202 -14.30 9.95 -13.69
C GLU A 202 -13.91 8.62 -14.35
N PHE A 203 -13.65 7.59 -13.55
CA PHE A 203 -13.32 6.24 -14.03
C PHE A 203 -14.51 5.61 -14.77
N VAL A 204 -15.72 5.72 -14.22
CA VAL A 204 -16.95 5.24 -14.87
C VAL A 204 -17.22 5.99 -16.18
N ASP A 205 -17.07 7.32 -16.19
CA ASP A 205 -17.24 8.14 -17.40
C ASP A 205 -16.28 7.72 -18.52
N MET A 206 -15.03 7.45 -18.15
CA MET A 206 -14.00 6.97 -19.07
C MET A 206 -14.39 5.65 -19.75
N ILE A 207 -14.90 4.70 -18.96
CA ILE A 207 -15.34 3.39 -19.44
C ILE A 207 -16.59 3.53 -20.33
N ARG A 208 -17.58 4.31 -19.92
CA ARG A 208 -18.80 4.56 -20.70
C ARG A 208 -18.50 5.17 -22.07
N LYS A 209 -17.48 6.02 -22.14
CA LYS A 209 -17.02 6.65 -23.38
C LYS A 209 -16.06 5.78 -24.18
N ARG A 210 -15.66 4.60 -23.66
CA ARG A 210 -14.65 3.71 -24.27
C ARG A 210 -13.31 4.43 -24.49
N GLU A 211 -12.90 5.21 -23.52
CA GLU A 211 -11.67 6.02 -23.53
C GLU A 211 -10.61 5.50 -22.55
N ALA A 212 -10.79 4.30 -21.96
CA ALA A 212 -9.87 3.80 -20.96
C ALA A 212 -8.47 3.61 -21.53
N GLN A 213 -8.32 3.05 -22.72
CA GLN A 213 -7.00 2.91 -23.37
C GLN A 213 -6.28 4.24 -23.55
N LYS A 214 -7.02 5.30 -23.88
CA LYS A 214 -6.45 6.62 -24.13
C LYS A 214 -6.12 7.38 -22.85
N ARG A 215 -6.94 7.26 -21.81
CA ARG A 215 -6.90 8.16 -20.65
C ARG A 215 -6.41 7.50 -19.36
N LEU A 216 -6.72 6.22 -19.14
CA LEU A 216 -6.48 5.56 -17.85
C LEU A 216 -5.01 5.55 -17.42
N PRO A 217 -4.01 5.26 -18.30
CA PRO A 217 -2.60 5.23 -17.89
C PRO A 217 -2.10 6.57 -17.36
N ASP A 218 -2.46 7.68 -18.01
CA ASP A 218 -2.08 9.01 -17.55
C ASP A 218 -2.90 9.44 -16.32
N TRP A 219 -4.19 9.16 -16.32
CA TRP A 219 -5.09 9.50 -15.23
C TRP A 219 -4.67 8.82 -13.91
N ILE A 220 -4.38 7.52 -13.93
CA ILE A 220 -3.99 6.79 -12.72
C ILE A 220 -2.59 7.17 -12.24
N ALA A 221 -1.67 7.52 -13.15
CA ALA A 221 -0.34 7.99 -12.78
C ALA A 221 -0.36 9.40 -12.17
N ASN A 222 -1.42 10.17 -12.42
CA ASN A 222 -1.59 11.54 -11.95
C ASN A 222 -2.88 11.70 -11.13
N TRP A 223 -3.14 10.77 -10.22
CA TRP A 223 -4.39 10.66 -9.45
C TRP A 223 -4.74 11.90 -8.60
N GLU A 224 -3.77 12.79 -8.34
CA GLU A 224 -4.01 14.05 -7.65
C GLU A 224 -4.65 15.12 -8.56
N ARG A 225 -4.57 14.94 -9.87
CA ARG A 225 -5.12 15.91 -10.82
C ARG A 225 -6.64 16.02 -10.65
N GLY A 226 -7.14 17.26 -10.53
CA GLY A 226 -8.55 17.52 -10.32
C GLY A 226 -9.04 17.40 -8.87
N ARG A 227 -8.16 17.17 -7.90
CA ARG A 227 -8.52 17.22 -6.49
C ARG A 227 -8.99 18.60 -6.06
N ASP A 228 -9.94 18.62 -5.13
CA ASP A 228 -10.36 19.83 -4.44
C ASP A 228 -9.14 20.52 -3.77
N PRO A 229 -8.96 21.83 -3.95
CA PRO A 229 -7.86 22.59 -3.32
C PRO A 229 -7.81 22.41 -1.80
N ALA A 230 -8.98 22.31 -1.12
CA ALA A 230 -9.02 22.06 0.32
C ALA A 230 -8.49 20.67 0.67
N HIS A 231 -8.74 19.66 -0.19
CA HIS A 231 -8.16 18.33 -0.01
C HIS A 231 -6.64 18.35 -0.20
N LEU A 232 -6.14 19.03 -1.23
CA LEU A 232 -4.70 19.16 -1.47
C LEU A 232 -4.01 19.83 -0.28
N ALA A 233 -4.54 20.96 0.20
CA ALA A 233 -3.98 21.68 1.35
C ALA A 233 -4.01 20.83 2.63
N ALA A 234 -5.12 20.14 2.91
CA ALA A 234 -5.23 19.29 4.10
C ALA A 234 -4.31 18.07 4.04
N SER A 235 -4.18 17.44 2.88
CA SER A 235 -3.28 16.29 2.68
C SER A 235 -1.81 16.69 2.77
N GLU A 236 -1.45 17.84 2.22
CA GLU A 236 -0.08 18.39 2.34
C GLU A 236 0.27 18.72 3.79
N ARG A 237 -0.62 19.41 4.50
CA ARG A 237 -0.42 19.69 5.92
C ARG A 237 -0.28 18.39 6.74
N PHE A 238 -1.13 17.40 6.48
CA PHE A 238 -1.01 16.10 7.13
C PHE A 238 0.34 15.44 6.82
N HIS A 239 0.79 15.46 5.58
CA HIS A 239 2.07 14.91 5.16
C HIS A 239 3.24 15.59 5.89
N GLN A 240 3.29 16.91 5.93
CA GLN A 240 4.35 17.67 6.61
C GLN A 240 4.40 17.38 8.13
N GLU A 241 3.24 17.31 8.77
CA GLU A 241 3.13 16.94 10.19
C GLU A 241 3.55 15.48 10.45
N TYR A 242 3.25 14.57 9.50
CA TYR A 242 3.67 13.18 9.61
C TYR A 242 5.19 13.02 9.49
N LEU A 243 5.84 13.73 8.56
CA LEU A 243 7.31 13.76 8.50
C LEU A 243 7.91 14.29 9.81
N THR A 244 7.34 15.34 10.37
CA THR A 244 7.76 15.90 11.66
C THR A 244 7.61 14.87 12.78
N LEU A 245 6.47 14.17 12.86
CA LEU A 245 6.27 13.11 13.85
C LEU A 245 7.34 12.02 13.75
N ILE A 246 7.62 11.53 12.54
CA ILE A 246 8.63 10.48 12.35
C ILE A 246 10.02 10.95 12.80
N LEU A 247 10.42 12.18 12.49
CA LEU A 247 11.68 12.75 12.95
C LEU A 247 11.74 12.92 14.48
N GLU A 248 10.64 13.33 15.10
CA GLU A 248 10.54 13.42 16.55
C GLU A 248 10.63 12.06 17.24
N LEU A 249 10.00 11.03 16.64
CA LEU A 249 10.07 9.66 17.15
C LEU A 249 11.47 9.08 16.96
N ASP A 250 12.11 9.30 15.82
CA ASP A 250 13.46 8.81 15.51
C ASP A 250 14.47 9.27 16.56
N LYS A 251 14.37 10.51 17.04
CA LYS A 251 15.23 11.06 18.11
C LYS A 251 15.04 10.40 19.48
N THR A 252 13.92 9.72 19.67
CA THR A 252 13.55 9.06 20.94
C THR A 252 13.67 7.54 20.90
N PHE A 253 14.05 6.96 19.76
CA PHE A 253 14.19 5.51 19.66
C PHE A 253 15.31 4.99 20.54
N ALA A 254 14.99 4.01 21.36
CA ALA A 254 16.00 3.18 22.01
C ALA A 254 16.82 2.42 20.97
N PRO A 255 18.06 2.02 21.27
CA PRO A 255 18.88 1.23 20.36
C PRO A 255 18.16 -0.02 19.82
N GLU A 256 17.42 -0.71 20.68
CA GLU A 256 16.67 -1.91 20.34
C GLU A 256 15.52 -1.62 19.35
N GLN A 257 14.82 -0.50 19.53
CA GLN A 257 13.76 -0.04 18.63
C GLN A 257 14.32 0.28 17.24
N ARG A 258 15.42 1.03 17.20
CA ARG A 258 16.11 1.37 15.94
C ARG A 258 16.63 0.13 15.24
N ASN A 259 17.28 -0.78 15.97
CA ASN A 259 17.79 -2.05 15.43
C ASN A 259 16.64 -2.91 14.86
N ARG A 260 15.49 -2.96 15.52
CA ARG A 260 14.31 -3.69 15.05
C ARG A 260 13.78 -3.08 13.74
N ALA A 261 13.63 -1.77 13.64
CA ALA A 261 13.18 -1.10 12.43
C ALA A 261 14.16 -1.29 11.26
N VAL A 262 15.46 -1.19 11.51
CA VAL A 262 16.51 -1.49 10.51
C VAL A 262 16.44 -2.95 10.04
N ALA A 263 16.30 -3.89 10.97
CA ALA A 263 16.15 -5.32 10.65
C ALA A 263 14.88 -5.59 9.81
N ASN A 264 13.76 -4.92 10.11
CA ASN A 264 12.54 -5.00 9.32
C ASN A 264 12.77 -4.54 7.87
N LEU A 265 13.40 -3.38 7.66
CA LEU A 265 13.71 -2.88 6.32
C LEU A 265 14.63 -3.83 5.53
N ARG A 266 15.67 -4.39 6.16
CA ARG A 266 16.56 -5.37 5.53
C ARG A 266 15.83 -6.66 5.19
N ARG A 267 14.92 -7.11 6.05
CA ARG A 267 14.07 -8.28 5.79
C ARG A 267 13.18 -8.04 4.56
N TYR A 268 12.53 -6.87 4.46
CA TYR A 268 11.76 -6.51 3.25
C TYR A 268 12.66 -6.49 2.00
N ALA A 269 13.86 -5.92 2.10
CA ALA A 269 14.79 -5.93 0.98
C ALA A 269 15.12 -7.36 0.50
N GLU A 270 15.38 -8.30 1.43
CA GLU A 270 15.65 -9.70 1.08
C GLU A 270 14.41 -10.41 0.54
N ASP A 271 13.23 -10.17 1.11
CA ASP A 271 11.97 -10.74 0.60
C ASP A 271 11.71 -10.30 -0.86
N PHE A 272 11.89 -9.02 -1.17
CA PHE A 272 11.77 -8.53 -2.55
C PHE A 272 12.82 -9.15 -3.49
N ARG A 273 14.05 -9.35 -3.03
CA ARG A 273 15.08 -10.05 -3.83
C ARG A 273 14.71 -11.51 -4.12
N VAL A 274 14.21 -12.21 -3.11
CA VAL A 274 13.78 -13.63 -3.27
C VAL A 274 12.63 -13.73 -4.27
N LEU A 275 11.61 -12.88 -4.14
CA LEU A 275 10.46 -12.86 -5.04
C LEU A 275 10.87 -12.50 -6.48
N ALA A 276 11.82 -11.55 -6.64
CA ALA A 276 12.35 -11.19 -7.96
C ALA A 276 13.16 -12.33 -8.62
N ARG A 277 13.89 -13.15 -7.83
CA ARG A 277 14.65 -14.30 -8.34
C ARG A 277 13.76 -15.42 -8.86
N ARG A 278 12.63 -15.70 -8.20
CA ARG A 278 11.67 -16.73 -8.64
C ARG A 278 11.18 -16.50 -10.06
N ALA A 279 10.91 -15.25 -10.44
CA ALA A 279 10.51 -14.90 -11.80
C ALA A 279 11.57 -15.15 -12.89
N ARG A 280 12.84 -15.29 -12.52
CA ARG A 280 13.92 -15.63 -13.46
C ARG A 280 14.10 -17.15 -13.64
N ALA A 281 13.60 -17.92 -12.68
CA ALA A 281 13.68 -19.38 -12.70
C ALA A 281 12.46 -20.04 -13.37
N GLU A 282 11.33 -19.33 -13.49
CA GLU A 282 10.16 -19.80 -14.24
C GLU A 282 10.37 -19.45 -15.73
N PRO A 283 10.39 -20.44 -16.65
CA PRO A 283 10.40 -20.14 -18.09
C PRO A 283 9.14 -19.36 -18.45
N PRO A 284 9.19 -18.45 -19.47
CA PRO A 284 7.99 -17.75 -19.93
C PRO A 284 6.95 -18.80 -20.27
N GLY A 285 5.75 -18.66 -19.64
CA GLY A 285 4.71 -19.64 -19.58
C GLY A 285 4.34 -20.28 -20.91
N LYS A 286 3.92 -21.51 -20.81
CA LYS A 286 3.35 -22.30 -21.91
C LYS A 286 2.01 -21.73 -22.35
#